data_9b0942e9b39b680bdec893c1d32cd26c
#
_entry.id   9b0942e9b39b680bdec893c1d32cd26c
#
_cell.length_a   1.000
_cell.length_b   1.000
_cell.length_c   1.000
_cell.angle_alpha   90.00
_cell.angle_beta   90.00
_cell.angle_gamma   90.00
#
_symmetry.space_group_name_H-M   'P 1'
#
loop_
_entity.id
_entity.type
_entity.pdbx_description
1 polymer ?
#
loop_
_entity_poly.entity_id
_entity_poly.type
_entity_poly.pdbx_seq_one_letter_code
_entity_poly.pdbx_strand_id
1 'polypeptide(L)'
;MVISEKRKKLLTWLGAVLLLVLSWLLPASGLLNPYVVQILMYLGINMILTLSLNLVNGYMGEFSVGHAGFMGIGAYAASIITVWFLPRAWAFWTFPAVLVAGGLAAAVAGLVVAFPSFRTRGDYLAIVTLAFNMIVKSVLENLEVVGGPRGFLGMPRLTNLFWVAAWVLITVMVLRRLVYSNFGRGITAIREDEVAANLTGVDTRRVKLYAFLVSAFFAGVAGGLFAHLLQFINPRSFSILKSTDMLVMVYLGGVGSLTGSLLGATIFTLLMEVLRPLGLWRWVVGPLLLVLLMIFRPQGIMGFKEWKWFKERAVSSEQ
;
A
#
# COMPACT_ATOMS: atom_id res chain seq x y z
N MET A 1 -22.50 27.87 8.84
CA MET A 1 -23.42 26.97 8.13
C MET A 1 -22.95 25.51 8.33
N VAL A 2 -23.55 24.80 9.29
CA VAL A 2 -23.14 23.43 9.65
C VAL A 2 -23.79 22.48 8.64
N ILE A 3 -23.01 21.95 7.70
CA ILE A 3 -23.48 20.93 6.77
C ILE A 3 -23.82 19.69 7.59
N SER A 4 -25.07 19.25 7.59
CA SER A 4 -25.57 18.07 8.28
C SER A 4 -24.66 16.85 7.98
N GLU A 5 -24.39 16.00 8.98
CA GLU A 5 -23.53 14.80 8.82
C GLU A 5 -24.00 13.87 7.69
N LYS A 6 -25.32 13.77 7.49
CA LYS A 6 -25.91 13.02 6.38
C LYS A 6 -25.47 13.58 5.02
N ARG A 7 -25.41 14.90 4.88
CA ARG A 7 -24.94 15.55 3.63
C ARG A 7 -23.46 15.35 3.39
N LYS A 8 -22.62 15.32 4.45
CA LYS A 8 -21.19 15.02 4.32
C LYS A 8 -20.96 13.58 3.87
N LYS A 9 -21.65 12.61 4.48
CA LYS A 9 -21.59 11.20 4.06
C LYS A 9 -22.07 11.05 2.60
N LEU A 10 -23.15 11.71 2.23
CA LEU A 10 -23.67 11.69 0.86
C LEU A 10 -22.64 12.26 -0.14
N LEU A 11 -22.01 13.40 0.18
CA LEU A 11 -20.98 14.02 -0.66
C LEU A 11 -19.74 13.13 -0.82
N THR A 12 -19.31 12.42 0.23
CA THR A 12 -18.19 11.46 0.12
C THR A 12 -18.54 10.29 -0.79
N TRP A 13 -19.74 9.73 -0.66
CA TRP A 13 -20.23 8.65 -1.53
C TRP A 13 -20.38 9.12 -2.98
N LEU A 14 -20.94 10.30 -3.20
CA LEU A 14 -21.05 10.88 -4.53
C LEU A 14 -19.68 11.13 -5.17
N GLY A 15 -18.71 11.64 -4.40
CA GLY A 15 -17.33 11.81 -4.87
C GLY A 15 -16.65 10.49 -5.22
N ALA A 16 -16.85 9.44 -4.42
CA ALA A 16 -16.32 8.10 -4.71
C ALA A 16 -16.96 7.50 -5.98
N VAL A 17 -18.28 7.59 -6.11
CA VAL A 17 -19.01 7.13 -7.32
C VAL A 17 -18.57 7.92 -8.55
N LEU A 18 -18.45 9.24 -8.43
CA LEU A 18 -18.00 10.10 -9.53
C LEU A 18 -16.57 9.69 -9.97
N LEU A 19 -15.67 9.43 -9.03
CA LEU A 19 -14.32 9.00 -9.32
C LEU A 19 -14.30 7.65 -10.05
N LEU A 20 -15.13 6.69 -9.63
CA LEU A 20 -15.28 5.40 -10.31
C LEU A 20 -15.86 5.55 -11.72
N VAL A 21 -16.88 6.36 -11.89
CA VAL A 21 -17.47 6.64 -13.20
C VAL A 21 -16.46 7.32 -14.13
N LEU A 22 -15.74 8.33 -13.63
CA LEU A 22 -14.67 8.98 -14.38
C LEU A 22 -13.55 8.01 -14.76
N SER A 23 -13.13 7.14 -13.84
CA SER A 23 -12.09 6.14 -14.12
C SER A 23 -12.48 5.11 -15.19
N TRP A 24 -13.78 4.91 -15.40
CA TRP A 24 -14.31 4.08 -16.49
C TRP A 24 -14.43 4.87 -17.80
N LEU A 25 -15.03 6.07 -17.75
CA LEU A 25 -15.36 6.87 -18.94
C LEU A 25 -14.12 7.49 -19.59
N LEU A 26 -13.16 8.01 -18.80
CA LEU A 26 -11.99 8.71 -19.34
C LEU A 26 -11.13 7.86 -20.28
N PRO A 27 -10.78 6.59 -19.94
CA PRO A 27 -10.07 5.73 -20.89
C PRO A 27 -10.93 5.34 -22.10
N ALA A 28 -12.26 5.16 -21.91
CA ALA A 28 -13.18 4.75 -22.98
C ALA A 28 -13.45 5.88 -23.99
N SER A 29 -13.39 7.14 -23.55
CA SER A 29 -13.63 8.32 -24.42
C SER A 29 -12.46 8.61 -25.38
N GLY A 30 -11.28 7.99 -25.20
CA GLY A 30 -10.09 8.26 -26.00
C GLY A 30 -9.46 9.64 -25.78
N LEU A 31 -10.00 10.44 -24.85
CA LEU A 31 -9.50 11.79 -24.53
C LEU A 31 -8.13 11.76 -23.85
N LEU A 32 -7.80 10.67 -23.14
CA LEU A 32 -6.53 10.51 -22.46
C LEU A 32 -5.56 9.67 -23.28
N ASN A 33 -4.34 10.17 -23.43
CA ASN A 33 -3.25 9.40 -24.01
C ASN A 33 -3.05 8.10 -23.17
N PRO A 34 -2.91 6.90 -23.79
CA PRO A 34 -2.64 5.64 -23.09
C PRO A 34 -1.49 5.71 -22.08
N TYR A 35 -0.51 6.53 -22.35
CA TYR A 35 0.61 6.79 -21.46
C TYR A 35 0.18 7.47 -20.15
N VAL A 36 -0.69 8.49 -20.22
CA VAL A 36 -1.23 9.17 -19.04
C VAL A 36 -2.08 8.20 -18.21
N VAL A 37 -2.90 7.37 -18.86
CA VAL A 37 -3.69 6.33 -18.18
C VAL A 37 -2.77 5.35 -17.43
N GLN A 38 -1.65 4.97 -18.03
CA GLN A 38 -0.68 4.10 -17.38
C GLN A 38 -0.03 4.76 -16.15
N ILE A 39 0.33 6.05 -16.21
CA ILE A 39 0.85 6.80 -15.06
C ILE A 39 -0.19 6.86 -13.95
N LEU A 40 -1.46 7.12 -14.27
CA LEU A 40 -2.55 7.13 -13.28
C LEU A 40 -2.74 5.77 -12.60
N MET A 41 -2.61 4.66 -13.34
CA MET A 41 -2.65 3.32 -12.77
C MET A 41 -1.47 3.06 -11.83
N TYR A 42 -0.24 3.45 -12.22
CA TYR A 42 0.93 3.36 -11.32
C TYR A 42 0.76 4.20 -10.07
N LEU A 43 0.23 5.41 -10.22
CA LEU A 43 -0.06 6.30 -9.11
C LEU A 43 -1.04 5.67 -8.12
N GLY A 44 -2.14 5.08 -8.61
CA GLY A 44 -3.10 4.40 -7.76
C GLY A 44 -2.50 3.19 -7.04
N ILE A 45 -1.68 2.37 -7.71
CA ILE A 45 -0.96 1.24 -7.08
C ILE A 45 -0.01 1.76 -5.99
N ASN A 46 0.74 2.81 -6.25
CA ASN A 46 1.62 3.43 -5.26
C ASN A 46 0.84 4.04 -4.09
N MET A 47 -0.37 4.59 -4.31
CA MET A 47 -1.27 5.04 -3.22
C MET A 47 -1.65 3.89 -2.29
N ILE A 48 -2.02 2.71 -2.83
CA ILE A 48 -2.35 1.53 -2.02
C ILE A 48 -1.12 1.10 -1.20
N LEU A 49 0.05 1.02 -1.82
CA LEU A 49 1.30 0.64 -1.17
C LEU A 49 1.70 1.62 -0.06
N THR A 50 1.57 2.92 -0.32
CA THR A 50 1.93 3.96 0.65
C THR A 50 0.97 3.97 1.83
N LEU A 51 -0.33 3.86 1.58
CA LEU A 51 -1.36 3.79 2.62
C LEU A 51 -1.15 2.56 3.51
N SER A 52 -0.90 1.39 2.90
CA SER A 52 -0.71 0.14 3.64
C SER A 52 0.58 0.16 4.46
N LEU A 53 1.68 0.69 3.93
CA LEU A 53 2.94 0.84 4.67
C LEU A 53 2.80 1.86 5.80
N ASN A 54 2.09 2.97 5.59
CA ASN A 54 1.89 4.01 6.59
C ASN A 54 1.07 3.50 7.81
N LEU A 55 0.26 2.45 7.65
CA LEU A 55 -0.40 1.80 8.78
C LEU A 55 0.63 1.24 9.79
N VAL A 56 1.72 0.64 9.28
CA VAL A 56 2.79 0.06 10.11
C VAL A 56 3.78 1.13 10.54
N ASN A 57 4.36 1.87 9.60
CA ASN A 57 5.42 2.82 9.91
C ASN A 57 4.90 4.11 10.57
N GLY A 58 3.68 4.53 10.20
CA GLY A 58 3.13 5.81 10.67
C GLY A 58 2.21 5.68 11.87
N TYR A 59 1.18 4.85 11.77
CA TYR A 59 0.18 4.72 12.83
C TYR A 59 0.64 3.81 13.96
N MET A 60 1.28 2.68 13.65
CA MET A 60 1.79 1.73 14.64
C MET A 60 3.16 2.13 15.21
N GLY A 61 3.92 2.97 14.48
CA GLY A 61 5.24 3.43 14.91
C GLY A 61 6.36 2.41 14.72
N GLU A 62 6.11 1.32 14.03
CA GLU A 62 7.09 0.26 13.79
C GLU A 62 7.77 0.44 12.43
N PHE A 63 9.09 0.42 12.38
CA PHE A 63 9.81 0.59 11.13
C PHE A 63 9.89 -0.72 10.33
N SER A 64 9.29 -0.76 9.15
CA SER A 64 9.28 -1.92 8.25
C SER A 64 9.83 -1.57 6.87
N VAL A 65 10.72 -2.40 6.34
CA VAL A 65 11.37 -2.24 5.02
C VAL A 65 11.00 -3.40 4.06
N GLY A 66 10.20 -4.36 4.54
CA GLY A 66 9.87 -5.58 3.79
C GLY A 66 8.67 -5.50 2.86
N HIS A 67 8.11 -4.32 2.65
CA HIS A 67 6.81 -4.16 1.98
C HIS A 67 6.81 -4.62 0.52
N ALA A 68 7.95 -4.48 -0.19
CA ALA A 68 8.11 -5.01 -1.53
C ALA A 68 8.07 -6.55 -1.58
N GLY A 69 8.47 -7.24 -0.52
CA GLY A 69 8.32 -8.70 -0.42
C GLY A 69 6.86 -9.13 -0.40
N PHE A 70 6.01 -8.47 0.39
CA PHE A 70 4.56 -8.73 0.39
C PHE A 70 3.91 -8.40 -0.95
N MET A 71 4.30 -7.29 -1.57
CA MET A 71 3.90 -6.94 -2.93
C MET A 71 4.29 -8.04 -3.93
N GLY A 72 5.52 -8.58 -3.82
CA GLY A 72 6.02 -9.67 -4.67
C GLY A 72 5.20 -10.95 -4.51
N ILE A 73 4.97 -11.41 -3.27
CA ILE A 73 4.16 -12.61 -3.01
C ILE A 73 2.76 -12.45 -3.60
N GLY A 74 2.11 -11.31 -3.37
CA GLY A 74 0.77 -11.04 -3.92
C GLY A 74 0.77 -11.01 -5.45
N ALA A 75 1.78 -10.40 -6.07
CA ALA A 75 1.96 -10.36 -7.51
C ALA A 75 2.08 -11.76 -8.12
N TYR A 76 2.98 -12.58 -7.59
CA TYR A 76 3.18 -13.94 -8.08
C TYR A 76 1.98 -14.85 -7.80
N ALA A 77 1.38 -14.80 -6.60
CA ALA A 77 0.19 -15.57 -6.27
C ALA A 77 -0.99 -15.25 -7.20
N ALA A 78 -1.29 -13.97 -7.41
CA ALA A 78 -2.33 -13.55 -8.34
C ALA A 78 -2.04 -13.97 -9.76
N SER A 79 -0.78 -13.88 -10.20
CA SER A 79 -0.36 -14.25 -11.55
C SER A 79 -0.47 -15.77 -11.79
N ILE A 80 -0.04 -16.58 -10.83
CA ILE A 80 -0.15 -18.04 -10.88
C ILE A 80 -1.62 -18.47 -11.02
N ILE A 81 -2.51 -17.90 -10.18
CA ILE A 81 -3.94 -18.19 -10.23
C ILE A 81 -4.52 -17.86 -11.62
N THR A 82 -4.14 -16.71 -12.17
CA THR A 82 -4.69 -16.24 -13.45
C THR A 82 -4.19 -17.03 -14.65
N VAL A 83 -2.90 -17.44 -14.63
CA VAL A 83 -2.30 -18.14 -15.78
C VAL A 83 -2.64 -19.62 -15.78
N TRP A 84 -2.68 -20.27 -14.60
CA TRP A 84 -2.82 -21.73 -14.51
C TRP A 84 -4.24 -22.20 -14.24
N PHE A 85 -5.02 -21.44 -13.49
CA PHE A 85 -6.32 -21.90 -13.00
C PHE A 85 -7.51 -21.19 -13.64
N LEU A 86 -7.31 -20.02 -14.29
CA LEU A 86 -8.43 -19.24 -14.79
C LEU A 86 -8.56 -19.31 -16.31
N PRO A 87 -9.74 -19.75 -16.83
CA PRO A 87 -10.08 -19.59 -18.24
C PRO A 87 -10.13 -18.09 -18.60
N ARG A 88 -9.52 -17.71 -19.72
CA ARG A 88 -9.46 -16.31 -20.19
C ARG A 88 -10.83 -15.63 -20.31
N ALA A 89 -11.88 -16.39 -20.61
CA ALA A 89 -13.24 -15.88 -20.76
C ALA A 89 -13.83 -15.29 -19.45
N TRP A 90 -13.44 -15.81 -18.29
CA TRP A 90 -13.95 -15.41 -16.97
C TRP A 90 -13.00 -14.49 -16.22
N ALA A 91 -11.82 -14.26 -16.76
CA ALA A 91 -10.73 -13.56 -16.08
C ALA A 91 -11.12 -12.15 -15.58
N PHE A 92 -11.93 -11.42 -16.35
CA PHE A 92 -12.36 -10.06 -15.97
C PHE A 92 -13.26 -10.04 -14.71
N TRP A 93 -14.24 -10.95 -14.63
CA TRP A 93 -15.19 -11.01 -13.52
C TRP A 93 -14.60 -11.60 -12.25
N THR A 94 -13.65 -12.53 -12.41
CA THR A 94 -12.96 -13.17 -11.29
C THR A 94 -11.75 -12.40 -10.80
N PHE A 95 -11.33 -11.35 -11.51
CA PHE A 95 -10.14 -10.57 -11.19
C PHE A 95 -10.13 -10.01 -9.76
N PRO A 96 -11.23 -9.44 -9.21
CA PRO A 96 -11.25 -9.02 -7.81
C PRO A 96 -10.97 -10.16 -6.82
N ALA A 97 -11.50 -11.35 -7.09
CA ALA A 97 -11.25 -12.53 -6.25
C ALA A 97 -9.78 -12.98 -6.31
N VAL A 98 -9.16 -12.90 -7.49
CA VAL A 98 -7.72 -13.18 -7.67
C VAL A 98 -6.87 -12.18 -6.88
N LEU A 99 -7.23 -10.90 -6.90
CA LEU A 99 -6.53 -9.87 -6.12
C LEU A 99 -6.67 -10.11 -4.60
N VAL A 100 -7.87 -10.51 -4.15
CA VAL A 100 -8.08 -10.90 -2.75
C VAL A 100 -7.24 -12.12 -2.39
N ALA A 101 -7.17 -13.14 -3.25
CA ALA A 101 -6.34 -14.31 -3.02
C ALA A 101 -4.84 -13.96 -2.95
N GLY A 102 -4.35 -13.07 -3.84
CA GLY A 102 -2.99 -12.54 -3.77
C GLY A 102 -2.73 -11.76 -2.48
N GLY A 103 -3.69 -10.94 -2.05
CA GLY A 103 -3.63 -10.23 -0.77
C GLY A 103 -3.60 -11.18 0.44
N LEU A 104 -4.42 -12.23 0.43
CA LEU A 104 -4.43 -13.25 1.48
C LEU A 104 -3.10 -14.03 1.52
N ALA A 105 -2.53 -14.38 0.38
CA ALA A 105 -1.21 -15.01 0.33
C ALA A 105 -0.13 -14.12 0.96
N ALA A 106 -0.16 -12.82 0.67
CA ALA A 106 0.75 -11.86 1.30
C ALA A 106 0.49 -11.72 2.81
N ALA A 107 -0.78 -11.72 3.24
CA ALA A 107 -1.12 -11.69 4.67
C ALA A 107 -0.65 -12.94 5.41
N VAL A 108 -0.78 -14.13 4.82
CA VAL A 108 -0.26 -15.39 5.38
C VAL A 108 1.26 -15.32 5.53
N ALA A 109 1.97 -14.84 4.52
CA ALA A 109 3.41 -14.60 4.63
C ALA A 109 3.73 -13.55 5.71
N GLY A 110 2.90 -12.51 5.83
CA GLY A 110 2.98 -11.53 6.91
C GLY A 110 2.86 -12.16 8.30
N LEU A 111 2.00 -13.17 8.46
CA LEU A 111 1.85 -13.89 9.73
C LEU A 111 3.14 -14.64 10.10
N VAL A 112 3.80 -15.25 9.13
CA VAL A 112 5.09 -15.94 9.34
C VAL A 112 6.15 -14.96 9.84
N VAL A 113 6.18 -13.74 9.30
CA VAL A 113 7.13 -12.69 9.69
C VAL A 113 6.77 -12.07 11.04
N ALA A 114 5.49 -11.80 11.26
CA ALA A 114 5.00 -11.14 12.47
C ALA A 114 5.22 -11.98 13.74
N PHE A 115 5.11 -13.32 13.62
CA PHE A 115 5.21 -14.20 14.77
C PHE A 115 6.57 -14.11 15.49
N PRO A 116 7.73 -14.14 14.82
CA PRO A 116 9.01 -13.90 15.48
C PRO A 116 9.25 -12.44 15.82
N SER A 117 8.83 -11.49 14.94
CA SER A 117 9.15 -10.07 15.08
C SER A 117 8.52 -9.43 16.30
N PHE A 118 7.27 -9.74 16.60
CA PHE A 118 6.57 -9.14 17.76
C PHE A 118 6.84 -9.87 19.09
N ARG A 119 7.73 -10.84 19.11
CA ARG A 119 8.29 -11.41 20.34
C ARG A 119 9.53 -10.66 20.84
N THR A 120 10.20 -9.94 19.95
CA THR A 120 11.39 -9.16 20.25
C THR A 120 11.01 -7.68 20.43
N ARG A 121 11.76 -6.95 21.23
CA ARG A 121 11.55 -5.52 21.48
C ARG A 121 12.52 -4.69 20.63
N GLY A 122 12.12 -3.46 20.28
CA GLY A 122 12.96 -2.51 19.55
C GLY A 122 12.92 -2.70 18.03
N ASP A 123 13.94 -2.18 17.33
CA ASP A 123 14.00 -2.06 15.87
C ASP A 123 14.20 -3.40 15.11
N TYR A 124 14.00 -4.53 15.78
CA TYR A 124 14.12 -5.85 15.17
C TYR A 124 13.17 -6.08 13.99
N LEU A 125 12.00 -5.44 13.99
CA LEU A 125 11.05 -5.56 12.89
C LEU A 125 11.66 -5.09 11.57
N ALA A 126 12.45 -4.01 11.58
CA ALA A 126 13.12 -3.50 10.38
C ALA A 126 14.09 -4.55 9.80
N ILE A 127 14.91 -5.16 10.66
CA ILE A 127 15.90 -6.16 10.24
C ILE A 127 15.19 -7.41 9.71
N VAL A 128 14.17 -7.91 10.43
CA VAL A 128 13.44 -9.12 10.03
C VAL A 128 12.67 -8.91 8.73
N THR A 129 12.02 -7.74 8.55
CA THR A 129 11.28 -7.45 7.32
C THR A 129 12.19 -7.21 6.14
N LEU A 130 13.38 -6.64 6.35
CA LEU A 130 14.40 -6.52 5.31
C LEU A 130 14.91 -7.90 4.88
N ALA A 131 15.28 -8.76 5.85
CA ALA A 131 15.71 -10.13 5.59
C ALA A 131 14.62 -10.92 4.86
N PHE A 132 13.37 -10.80 5.29
CA PHE A 132 12.21 -11.40 4.62
C PHE A 132 12.11 -10.98 3.15
N ASN A 133 12.23 -9.67 2.86
CA ASN A 133 12.20 -9.18 1.48
C ASN A 133 13.30 -9.83 0.62
N MET A 134 14.52 -9.96 1.18
CA MET A 134 15.62 -10.61 0.48
C MET A 134 15.38 -12.11 0.28
N ILE A 135 14.83 -12.80 1.29
CA ILE A 135 14.46 -14.22 1.19
C ILE A 135 13.38 -14.40 0.10
N VAL A 136 12.30 -13.61 0.12
CA VAL A 136 11.25 -13.70 -0.90
C VAL A 136 11.81 -13.51 -2.30
N LYS A 137 12.63 -12.48 -2.51
CA LYS A 137 13.31 -12.23 -3.79
C LYS A 137 14.15 -13.44 -4.20
N SER A 138 14.99 -13.96 -3.31
CA SER A 138 15.87 -15.10 -3.59
C SER A 138 15.07 -16.38 -3.89
N VAL A 139 14.00 -16.64 -3.14
CA VAL A 139 13.11 -17.79 -3.40
C VAL A 139 12.48 -17.66 -4.80
N LEU A 140 11.96 -16.50 -5.15
CA LEU A 140 11.36 -16.27 -6.47
C LEU A 140 12.38 -16.38 -7.62
N GLU A 141 13.63 -15.98 -7.39
CA GLU A 141 14.72 -16.14 -8.37
C GLU A 141 15.11 -17.61 -8.58
N ASN A 142 14.94 -18.47 -7.57
CA ASN A 142 15.28 -19.90 -7.65
C ASN A 142 14.09 -20.79 -8.02
N LEU A 143 12.87 -20.28 -8.09
CA LEU A 143 11.68 -21.02 -8.50
C LEU A 143 11.53 -21.03 -10.02
N GLU A 144 12.06 -22.06 -10.67
CA GLU A 144 11.99 -22.25 -12.14
C GLU A 144 10.54 -22.32 -12.65
N VAL A 145 9.63 -22.87 -11.83
CA VAL A 145 8.18 -23.01 -12.16
C VAL A 145 7.51 -21.67 -12.47
N VAL A 146 7.98 -20.58 -11.86
CA VAL A 146 7.49 -19.23 -12.11
C VAL A 146 8.46 -18.39 -12.97
N GLY A 147 9.32 -19.04 -13.74
CA GLY A 147 10.26 -18.40 -14.64
C GLY A 147 11.58 -17.93 -13.98
N GLY A 148 11.74 -18.08 -12.66
CA GLY A 148 12.96 -17.74 -11.95
C GLY A 148 13.49 -16.34 -12.27
N PRO A 149 14.80 -16.20 -12.55
CA PRO A 149 15.41 -14.89 -12.87
C PRO A 149 14.92 -14.27 -14.18
N ARG A 150 14.35 -15.08 -15.08
CA ARG A 150 13.79 -14.61 -16.36
C ARG A 150 12.48 -13.87 -16.17
N GLY A 151 11.80 -14.11 -15.03
CA GLY A 151 10.49 -13.54 -14.73
C GLY A 151 9.32 -14.35 -15.26
N PHE A 152 8.11 -14.01 -14.83
CA PHE A 152 6.87 -14.69 -15.15
C PHE A 152 6.08 -13.90 -16.20
N LEU A 153 5.66 -14.59 -17.24
CA LEU A 153 4.99 -14.05 -18.43
C LEU A 153 3.63 -14.74 -18.64
N GLY A 154 2.80 -14.18 -19.52
CA GLY A 154 1.57 -14.81 -19.98
C GLY A 154 0.31 -14.34 -19.25
N MET A 155 0.43 -13.39 -18.34
CA MET A 155 -0.70 -12.78 -17.64
C MET A 155 -1.54 -11.92 -18.60
N PRO A 156 -2.88 -12.08 -18.60
CA PRO A 156 -3.75 -11.17 -19.34
C PRO A 156 -3.72 -9.77 -18.71
N ARG A 157 -3.88 -8.73 -19.53
CA ARG A 157 -4.00 -7.35 -19.06
C ARG A 157 -5.39 -7.11 -18.47
N LEU A 158 -5.55 -7.39 -17.17
CA LEU A 158 -6.83 -7.23 -16.47
C LEU A 158 -6.92 -5.92 -15.69
N THR A 159 -5.77 -5.37 -15.31
CA THR A 159 -5.71 -4.10 -14.59
C THR A 159 -6.09 -2.96 -15.53
N ASN A 160 -7.14 -2.26 -15.18
CA ASN A 160 -7.58 -1.02 -15.81
C ASN A 160 -7.74 0.08 -14.75
N LEU A 161 -7.93 1.32 -15.18
CA LEU A 161 -8.03 2.46 -14.26
C LEU A 161 -9.20 2.32 -13.28
N PHE A 162 -10.30 1.68 -13.69
CA PHE A 162 -11.46 1.40 -12.83
C PHE A 162 -11.10 0.49 -11.65
N TRP A 163 -10.45 -0.64 -11.90
CA TRP A 163 -10.05 -1.56 -10.83
C TRP A 163 -9.04 -0.93 -9.87
N VAL A 164 -8.10 -0.15 -10.41
CA VAL A 164 -7.13 0.58 -9.57
C VAL A 164 -7.85 1.60 -8.69
N ALA A 165 -8.74 2.42 -9.26
CA ALA A 165 -9.52 3.40 -8.49
C ALA A 165 -10.41 2.73 -7.43
N ALA A 166 -11.06 1.61 -7.78
CA ALA A 166 -11.88 0.83 -6.85
C ALA A 166 -11.05 0.33 -5.66
N TRP A 167 -9.88 -0.24 -5.89
CA TRP A 167 -9.02 -0.75 -4.82
C TRP A 167 -8.37 0.37 -3.99
N VAL A 168 -8.04 1.53 -4.60
CA VAL A 168 -7.62 2.72 -3.83
C VAL A 168 -8.72 3.15 -2.87
N LEU A 169 -9.97 3.25 -3.35
CA LEU A 169 -11.12 3.62 -2.51
C LEU A 169 -11.38 2.59 -1.40
N ILE A 170 -11.33 1.30 -1.72
CA ILE A 170 -11.48 0.22 -0.73
C ILE A 170 -10.38 0.34 0.34
N THR A 171 -9.13 0.51 -0.08
CA THR A 171 -7.99 0.67 0.84
C THR A 171 -8.18 1.87 1.76
N VAL A 172 -8.52 3.03 1.20
CA VAL A 172 -8.79 4.25 1.98
C VAL A 172 -9.94 4.03 2.97
N MET A 173 -11.06 3.41 2.54
CA MET A 173 -12.20 3.17 3.40
C MET A 173 -11.88 2.20 4.54
N VAL A 174 -11.20 1.10 4.23
CA VAL A 174 -10.84 0.07 5.23
C VAL A 174 -9.83 0.64 6.23
N LEU A 175 -8.76 1.26 5.76
CA LEU A 175 -7.74 1.83 6.65
C LEU A 175 -8.28 3.00 7.46
N ARG A 176 -9.12 3.86 6.88
CA ARG A 176 -9.80 4.91 7.63
C ARG A 176 -10.66 4.34 8.75
N ARG A 177 -11.52 3.35 8.45
CA ARG A 177 -12.35 2.70 9.49
C ARG A 177 -11.50 2.03 10.56
N LEU A 178 -10.40 1.39 10.16
CA LEU A 178 -9.48 0.74 11.10
C LEU A 178 -8.84 1.76 12.04
N VAL A 179 -8.23 2.82 11.50
CA VAL A 179 -7.48 3.84 12.25
C VAL A 179 -8.39 4.61 13.22
N TYR A 180 -9.61 4.95 12.80
CA TYR A 180 -10.55 5.70 13.64
C TYR A 180 -11.48 4.81 14.50
N SER A 181 -11.27 3.51 14.51
CA SER A 181 -11.98 2.56 15.41
C SER A 181 -11.35 2.50 16.80
N ASN A 182 -12.00 1.79 17.70
CA ASN A 182 -11.42 1.47 19.03
C ASN A 182 -10.10 0.71 18.89
N PHE A 183 -10.00 -0.14 17.89
CA PHE A 183 -8.77 -0.86 17.54
C PHE A 183 -7.66 0.11 17.11
N GLY A 184 -7.98 1.11 16.30
CA GLY A 184 -7.03 2.14 15.86
C GLY A 184 -6.51 3.01 17.02
N ARG A 185 -7.33 3.24 18.05
CA ARG A 185 -6.86 3.90 19.29
C ARG A 185 -5.79 3.06 19.99
N GLY A 186 -5.95 1.73 20.01
CA GLY A 186 -4.93 0.82 20.50
C GLY A 186 -3.62 0.91 19.69
N ILE A 187 -3.71 0.99 18.34
CA ILE A 187 -2.54 1.18 17.47
C ILE A 187 -1.79 2.47 17.85
N THR A 188 -2.52 3.58 18.00
CA THR A 188 -1.91 4.89 18.33
C THR A 188 -1.32 4.90 19.73
N ALA A 189 -1.98 4.24 20.70
CA ALA A 189 -1.45 4.11 22.07
C ALA A 189 -0.11 3.35 22.08
N ILE A 190 0.01 2.28 21.29
CA ILE A 190 1.25 1.51 21.14
C ILE A 190 2.38 2.37 20.59
N ARG A 191 2.08 3.23 19.61
CA ARG A 191 3.07 4.16 19.03
C ARG A 191 3.63 5.15 20.05
N GLU A 192 2.79 5.66 20.93
CA GLU A 192 3.23 6.62 21.96
C GLU A 192 4.06 5.93 23.05
N ASP A 193 3.57 4.84 23.62
CA ASP A 193 4.28 3.99 24.59
C ASP A 193 3.65 2.61 24.67
N GLU A 194 4.39 1.58 24.20
CA GLU A 194 3.92 0.20 24.20
C GLU A 194 3.72 -0.37 25.60
N VAL A 195 4.59 0.03 26.58
CA VAL A 195 4.51 -0.47 27.95
C VAL A 195 3.29 0.12 28.65
N ALA A 196 3.06 1.42 28.49
CA ALA A 196 1.89 2.10 29.04
C ALA A 196 0.60 1.55 28.41
N ALA A 197 0.56 1.33 27.08
CA ALA A 197 -0.58 0.73 26.41
C ALA A 197 -0.92 -0.67 26.97
N ASN A 198 0.09 -1.50 27.22
CA ASN A 198 -0.08 -2.82 27.80
C ASN A 198 -0.63 -2.74 29.24
N LEU A 199 -0.14 -1.83 30.06
CA LEU A 199 -0.61 -1.61 31.43
C LEU A 199 -2.07 -1.12 31.49
N THR A 200 -2.55 -0.43 30.45
CA THR A 200 -3.96 -0.02 30.32
C THR A 200 -4.89 -1.12 29.76
N GLY A 201 -4.37 -2.34 29.56
CA GLY A 201 -5.15 -3.50 29.13
C GLY A 201 -5.23 -3.67 27.61
N VAL A 202 -4.45 -2.93 26.81
CA VAL A 202 -4.35 -3.15 25.37
C VAL A 202 -3.46 -4.37 25.12
N ASP A 203 -4.00 -5.39 24.43
CA ASP A 203 -3.20 -6.53 23.94
C ASP A 203 -2.33 -6.05 22.74
N THR A 204 -1.17 -5.46 23.08
CA THR A 204 -0.28 -4.82 22.10
C THR A 204 0.16 -5.79 21.00
N ARG A 205 0.38 -7.08 21.36
CA ARG A 205 0.81 -8.10 20.43
C ARG A 205 -0.25 -8.41 19.38
N ARG A 206 -1.51 -8.58 19.77
CA ARG A 206 -2.61 -8.82 18.81
C ARG A 206 -2.88 -7.61 17.95
N VAL A 207 -2.84 -6.42 18.54
CA VAL A 207 -3.04 -5.17 17.80
C VAL A 207 -1.97 -4.99 16.72
N LYS A 208 -0.70 -5.17 17.05
CA LYS A 208 0.41 -5.13 16.09
C LYS A 208 0.23 -6.18 14.99
N LEU A 209 -0.09 -7.42 15.37
CA LEU A 209 -0.29 -8.51 14.41
C LEU A 209 -1.38 -8.18 13.39
N TYR A 210 -2.57 -7.78 13.83
CA TYR A 210 -3.67 -7.47 12.90
C TYR A 210 -3.36 -6.27 12.00
N ALA A 211 -2.76 -5.20 12.53
CA ALA A 211 -2.36 -4.06 11.73
C ALA A 211 -1.35 -4.45 10.64
N PHE A 212 -0.38 -5.28 10.99
CA PHE A 212 0.62 -5.78 10.06
C PHE A 212 0.03 -6.68 8.98
N LEU A 213 -0.90 -7.57 9.33
CA LEU A 213 -1.59 -8.45 8.36
C LEU A 213 -2.45 -7.67 7.37
N VAL A 214 -3.17 -6.65 7.85
CA VAL A 214 -3.96 -5.76 6.97
C VAL A 214 -3.03 -5.00 6.02
N SER A 215 -1.90 -4.52 6.52
CA SER A 215 -0.87 -3.86 5.71
C SER A 215 -0.32 -4.79 4.62
N ALA A 216 0.09 -6.01 5.00
CA ALA A 216 0.59 -7.02 4.06
C ALA A 216 -0.46 -7.42 3.01
N PHE A 217 -1.74 -7.54 3.41
CA PHE A 217 -2.85 -7.83 2.50
C PHE A 217 -2.96 -6.79 1.38
N PHE A 218 -3.01 -5.50 1.72
CA PHE A 218 -3.11 -4.45 0.71
C PHE A 218 -1.85 -4.33 -0.14
N ALA A 219 -0.67 -4.60 0.42
CA ALA A 219 0.55 -4.72 -0.37
C ALA A 219 0.47 -5.83 -1.41
N GLY A 220 -0.08 -6.99 -1.03
CA GLY A 220 -0.32 -8.11 -1.95
C GLY A 220 -1.32 -7.78 -3.05
N VAL A 221 -2.43 -7.10 -2.72
CA VAL A 221 -3.41 -6.61 -3.70
C VAL A 221 -2.76 -5.66 -4.71
N ALA A 222 -1.97 -4.70 -4.22
CA ALA A 222 -1.23 -3.78 -5.08
C ALA A 222 -0.23 -4.53 -6.00
N GLY A 223 0.39 -5.60 -5.49
CA GLY A 223 1.24 -6.50 -6.27
C GLY A 223 0.48 -7.19 -7.40
N GLY A 224 -0.71 -7.73 -7.13
CA GLY A 224 -1.58 -8.33 -8.14
C GLY A 224 -2.00 -7.34 -9.23
N LEU A 225 -2.38 -6.11 -8.85
CA LEU A 225 -2.68 -5.03 -9.79
C LEU A 225 -1.45 -4.69 -10.65
N PHE A 226 -0.27 -4.58 -10.04
CA PHE A 226 0.98 -4.29 -10.73
C PHE A 226 1.34 -5.36 -11.76
N ALA A 227 1.20 -6.64 -11.39
CA ALA A 227 1.49 -7.77 -12.27
C ALA A 227 0.63 -7.77 -13.53
N HIS A 228 -0.68 -7.58 -13.39
CA HIS A 228 -1.63 -7.57 -14.50
C HIS A 228 -1.64 -6.26 -15.30
N LEU A 229 -1.02 -5.21 -14.77
CA LEU A 229 -0.75 -3.98 -15.50
C LEU A 229 0.41 -4.15 -16.47
N LEU A 230 1.51 -4.74 -16.00
CA LEU A 230 2.73 -4.93 -16.78
C LEU A 230 2.69 -6.15 -17.70
N GLN A 231 1.87 -7.16 -17.36
CA GLN A 231 1.82 -8.47 -18.03
C GLN A 231 3.14 -9.26 -17.96
N PHE A 232 4.06 -8.76 -17.18
CA PHE A 232 5.38 -9.32 -16.92
C PHE A 232 5.86 -8.92 -15.53
N ILE A 233 6.34 -9.89 -14.74
CA ILE A 233 6.94 -9.63 -13.45
C ILE A 233 8.30 -10.32 -13.34
N ASN A 234 9.25 -9.60 -12.76
CA ASN A 234 10.58 -10.13 -12.46
C ASN A 234 10.84 -10.00 -10.95
N PRO A 235 11.46 -10.99 -10.29
CA PRO A 235 11.78 -10.90 -8.86
C PRO A 235 12.58 -9.65 -8.48
N ARG A 236 13.44 -9.16 -9.37
CA ARG A 236 14.23 -7.93 -9.16
C ARG A 236 13.38 -6.67 -9.00
N SER A 237 12.15 -6.67 -9.53
CA SER A 237 11.21 -5.55 -9.36
C SER A 237 10.72 -5.39 -7.93
N PHE A 238 10.84 -6.43 -7.09
CA PHE A 238 10.44 -6.46 -5.69
C PHE A 238 11.63 -6.38 -4.74
N SER A 239 12.66 -5.65 -5.16
CA SER A 239 13.89 -5.45 -4.38
C SER A 239 13.72 -4.43 -3.26
N ILE A 240 14.76 -4.30 -2.43
CA ILE A 240 14.84 -3.28 -1.37
C ILE A 240 14.64 -1.85 -1.92
N LEU A 241 15.10 -1.57 -3.15
CA LEU A 241 14.91 -0.27 -3.78
C LEU A 241 13.41 0.08 -3.90
N LYS A 242 12.57 -0.90 -4.26
CA LYS A 242 11.12 -0.68 -4.31
C LYS A 242 10.53 -0.41 -2.92
N SER A 243 11.02 -1.09 -1.88
CA SER A 243 10.63 -0.77 -0.49
C SER A 243 11.06 0.63 -0.09
N THR A 244 12.26 1.06 -0.49
CA THR A 244 12.75 2.43 -0.25
C THR A 244 11.86 3.47 -0.93
N ASP A 245 11.43 3.25 -2.19
CA ASP A 245 10.48 4.15 -2.86
C ASP A 245 9.19 4.31 -2.06
N MET A 246 8.65 3.20 -1.53
CA MET A 246 7.45 3.24 -0.68
C MET A 246 7.68 4.03 0.60
N LEU A 247 8.85 3.87 1.24
CA LEU A 247 9.23 4.65 2.42
C LEU A 247 9.31 6.14 2.08
N VAL A 248 9.95 6.51 0.96
CA VAL A 248 10.00 7.91 0.50
C VAL A 248 8.60 8.49 0.38
N MET A 249 7.66 7.76 -0.22
CA MET A 249 6.28 8.20 -0.38
C MET A 249 5.59 8.43 0.98
N VAL A 250 5.80 7.54 1.96
CA VAL A 250 5.23 7.68 3.31
C VAL A 250 5.81 8.90 4.02
N TYR A 251 7.14 9.03 4.04
CA TYR A 251 7.82 10.13 4.74
C TYR A 251 7.60 11.48 4.06
N LEU A 252 7.59 11.52 2.72
CA LEU A 252 7.28 12.73 1.95
C LEU A 252 5.86 13.21 2.25
N GLY A 253 4.89 12.31 2.23
CA GLY A 253 3.49 12.65 2.45
C GLY A 253 3.19 13.06 3.88
N GLY A 254 3.72 12.32 4.83
CA GLY A 254 3.56 12.53 6.27
C GLY A 254 3.20 11.23 6.99
N VAL A 255 4.03 10.92 7.96
CA VAL A 255 3.90 9.75 8.81
C VAL A 255 2.62 9.86 9.64
N GLY A 256 1.81 8.79 9.69
CA GLY A 256 0.57 8.77 10.46
C GLY A 256 -0.58 9.64 9.89
N SER A 257 -0.55 9.92 8.57
CA SER A 257 -1.62 10.63 7.87
C SER A 257 -2.05 9.87 6.62
N LEU A 258 -3.35 9.56 6.48
CA LEU A 258 -3.92 8.92 5.29
C LEU A 258 -3.89 9.88 4.10
N THR A 259 -4.26 11.14 4.33
CA THR A 259 -4.20 12.19 3.30
C THR A 259 -2.77 12.48 2.89
N GLY A 260 -1.85 12.47 3.85
CA GLY A 260 -0.42 12.56 3.62
C GLY A 260 0.07 11.45 2.70
N SER A 261 -0.30 10.19 2.98
CA SER A 261 0.07 9.04 2.14
C SER A 261 -0.36 9.19 0.69
N LEU A 262 -1.59 9.67 0.45
CA LEU A 262 -2.10 9.92 -0.90
C LEU A 262 -1.30 11.01 -1.61
N LEU A 263 -1.00 12.12 -0.91
CA LEU A 263 -0.21 13.22 -1.47
C LEU A 263 1.24 12.78 -1.73
N GLY A 264 1.87 12.06 -0.79
CA GLY A 264 3.23 11.57 -0.95
C GLY A 264 3.39 10.63 -2.13
N ALA A 265 2.46 9.68 -2.29
CA ALA A 265 2.42 8.79 -3.45
C ALA A 265 2.26 9.57 -4.75
N THR A 266 1.38 10.59 -4.76
CA THR A 266 1.15 11.43 -5.94
C THR A 266 2.39 12.23 -6.31
N ILE A 267 2.94 12.96 -5.36
CA ILE A 267 4.10 13.82 -5.59
C ILE A 267 5.31 12.99 -6.02
N PHE A 268 5.59 11.88 -5.33
CA PHE A 268 6.72 11.03 -5.66
C PHE A 268 6.56 10.39 -7.04
N THR A 269 5.38 9.86 -7.38
CA THR A 269 5.14 9.23 -8.68
C THR A 269 5.29 10.23 -9.82
N LEU A 270 4.74 11.44 -9.67
CA LEU A 270 4.89 12.51 -10.66
C LEU A 270 6.34 12.99 -10.75
N LEU A 271 7.03 13.13 -9.63
CA LEU A 271 8.44 13.52 -9.60
C LEU A 271 9.31 12.51 -10.37
N MET A 272 9.12 11.20 -10.11
CA MET A 272 9.85 10.15 -10.81
C MET A 272 9.56 10.12 -12.31
N GLU A 273 8.37 10.54 -12.72
CA GLU A 273 8.02 10.66 -14.14
C GLU A 273 8.66 11.89 -14.78
N VAL A 274 8.68 13.04 -14.11
CA VAL A 274 9.38 14.25 -14.56
C VAL A 274 10.90 14.02 -14.66
N LEU A 275 11.45 13.22 -13.74
CA LEU A 275 12.89 12.87 -13.74
C LEU A 275 13.23 11.73 -14.72
N ARG A 276 12.27 11.18 -15.44
CA ARG A 276 12.50 10.09 -16.41
C ARG A 276 13.57 10.39 -17.46
N PRO A 277 13.67 11.61 -18.03
CA PRO A 277 14.73 11.94 -18.99
C PRO A 277 16.15 11.82 -18.44
N LEU A 278 16.33 11.88 -17.10
CA LEU A 278 17.64 11.74 -16.45
C LEU A 278 18.17 10.29 -16.41
N GLY A 279 17.43 9.32 -16.95
CA GLY A 279 17.85 7.92 -17.05
C GLY A 279 18.18 7.30 -15.69
N LEU A 280 19.41 6.80 -15.53
CA LEU A 280 19.84 6.10 -14.30
C LEU A 280 19.91 7.01 -13.07
N TRP A 281 20.16 8.31 -13.23
CA TRP A 281 20.26 9.26 -12.12
C TRP A 281 18.99 9.37 -11.29
N ARG A 282 17.83 9.07 -11.85
CA ARG A 282 16.56 9.05 -11.09
C ARG A 282 16.58 8.08 -9.90
N TRP A 283 17.36 7.00 -9.99
CA TRP A 283 17.47 6.00 -8.90
C TRP A 283 18.32 6.49 -7.72
N VAL A 284 19.15 7.52 -7.96
CA VAL A 284 19.90 8.20 -6.89
C VAL A 284 19.02 9.24 -6.20
N VAL A 285 18.11 9.87 -6.95
CA VAL A 285 17.24 10.94 -6.43
C VAL A 285 16.27 10.41 -5.35
N GLY A 286 15.72 9.21 -5.51
CA GLY A 286 14.79 8.63 -4.53
C GLY A 286 15.40 8.50 -3.13
N PRO A 287 16.47 7.72 -2.94
CA PRO A 287 17.14 7.60 -1.65
C PRO A 287 17.70 8.94 -1.12
N LEU A 288 18.24 9.79 -1.97
CA LEU A 288 18.73 11.11 -1.58
C LEU A 288 17.60 11.97 -1.01
N LEU A 289 16.46 11.97 -1.68
CA LEU A 289 15.26 12.70 -1.23
C LEU A 289 14.77 12.18 0.12
N LEU A 290 14.82 10.86 0.35
CA LEU A 290 14.50 10.28 1.66
C LEU A 290 15.41 10.83 2.75
N VAL A 291 16.73 10.81 2.53
CA VAL A 291 17.71 11.33 3.50
C VAL A 291 17.47 12.81 3.80
N LEU A 292 17.30 13.62 2.76
CA LEU A 292 17.02 15.04 2.91
C LEU A 292 15.72 15.31 3.67
N LEU A 293 14.65 14.56 3.37
CA LEU A 293 13.39 14.69 4.09
C LEU A 293 13.52 14.30 5.56
N MET A 294 14.21 13.21 5.88
CA MET A 294 14.42 12.79 7.25
C MET A 294 15.23 13.82 8.06
N ILE A 295 16.18 14.52 7.42
CA ILE A 295 17.00 15.56 8.08
C ILE A 295 16.18 16.85 8.25
N PHE A 296 15.56 17.37 7.20
CA PHE A 296 14.98 18.71 7.19
C PHE A 296 13.51 18.72 7.60
N ARG A 297 12.76 17.65 7.35
CA ARG A 297 11.32 17.59 7.62
C ARG A 297 10.84 16.18 7.98
N PRO A 298 11.25 15.65 9.14
CA PRO A 298 10.96 14.26 9.54
C PRO A 298 9.46 13.96 9.62
N GLN A 299 8.62 14.98 9.80
CA GLN A 299 7.15 14.81 9.83
C GLN A 299 6.49 14.79 8.46
N GLY A 300 7.23 15.04 7.37
CA GLY A 300 6.69 15.12 6.01
C GLY A 300 5.84 16.38 5.76
N ILE A 301 5.09 16.39 4.63
CA ILE A 301 4.30 17.56 4.21
C ILE A 301 3.09 17.77 5.12
N MET A 302 2.36 16.72 5.43
CA MET A 302 1.15 16.78 6.26
C MET A 302 1.43 16.51 7.76
N GLY A 303 2.55 15.85 8.09
CA GLY A 303 2.82 15.39 9.45
C GLY A 303 1.67 14.47 9.91
N PHE A 304 1.33 14.55 11.21
CA PHE A 304 0.17 13.85 11.79
C PHE A 304 -1.16 14.58 11.52
N LYS A 305 -1.17 15.59 10.65
CA LYS A 305 -2.38 16.36 10.33
C LYS A 305 -3.17 15.64 9.24
N GLU A 306 -4.46 15.55 9.47
CA GLU A 306 -5.41 15.01 8.49
C GLU A 306 -6.31 16.14 7.97
N TRP A 307 -6.70 16.05 6.74
CA TRP A 307 -7.74 16.95 6.20
C TRP A 307 -9.02 16.79 7.03
N LYS A 308 -9.67 17.91 7.34
CA LYS A 308 -10.90 17.93 8.17
C LYS A 308 -12.00 16.97 7.66
N TRP A 309 -11.95 16.60 6.39
CA TRP A 309 -12.85 15.65 5.75
C TRP A 309 -12.60 14.19 6.16
N PHE A 310 -11.38 13.85 6.48
CA PHE A 310 -10.99 12.49 6.92
C PHE A 310 -11.12 12.32 8.44
N LYS A 311 -11.08 13.41 9.24
CA LYS A 311 -11.34 13.34 10.68
C LYS A 311 -12.83 13.00 10.92
N GLU A 312 -13.12 11.77 11.34
CA GLU A 312 -14.32 11.54 12.13
C GLU A 312 -14.12 12.27 13.46
N ARG A 313 -15.06 13.11 13.86
CA ARG A 313 -15.08 13.66 15.20
C ARG A 313 -15.05 12.47 16.15
N ALA A 314 -13.99 12.33 16.95
CA ALA A 314 -14.08 11.62 18.21
C ALA A 314 -15.38 12.10 18.86
N VAL A 315 -16.28 11.15 19.14
CA VAL A 315 -17.55 11.42 19.78
C VAL A 315 -17.22 12.30 20.97
N SER A 316 -17.74 13.50 20.96
CA SER A 316 -17.81 14.37 22.14
C SER A 316 -18.72 13.70 23.16
N SER A 317 -18.18 12.76 23.90
CA SER A 317 -18.74 12.19 25.12
C SER A 317 -18.00 12.82 26.31
N GLU A 318 -18.03 14.15 26.35
CA GLU A 318 -17.76 14.94 27.55
C GLU A 318 -18.70 16.14 27.48
N GLN A 319 -19.93 15.90 27.90
CA GLN A 319 -20.80 16.83 28.65
C GLN A 319 -21.73 16.04 29.52
#